data_f1b1552252fdf787b2568b514960d0fb
#
_entry.id   f1b1552252fdf787b2568b514960d0fb
#
_cell.length_a   1.000
_cell.length_b   1.000
_cell.length_c   1.000
_cell.angle_alpha   90.00
_cell.angle_beta   90.00
_cell.angle_gamma   90.00
#
_symmetry.space_group_name_H-M   'P 1'
#
loop_
_entity.id
_entity.type
_entity.pdbx_description
1 polymer ?
#
loop_
_entity_poly.entity_id
_entity_poly.type
_entity_poly.pdbx_seq_one_letter_code
_entity_poly.pdbx_strand_id
1 'polypeptide(L)'
;MISLSMQQIGFYSKNRHLEIEELLSPSECNKFFEMMEAPGRDLWRKNPLLKELILSKKMARAALQLSGKAKLQLACDHWFCPDFFKAGKKIKIKDLFSVQGITCVFLLQLQPGCREIPAKTPQLGLFPFPQGAEPSSNCQGSALIVNGDLLMSWPDLSTEIGLYAVAYSLVPAIYVQNNNDPAAHFLKQFGYGYGDPLKNETHPIIIG
;
A
#
# COMPACT_ATOMS: atom_id res chain seq x y z
N MET A 1 -15.68 0.36 11.82
CA MET A 1 -15.29 -0.98 11.32
C MET A 1 -15.60 -1.00 9.84
N ILE A 2 -14.63 -1.27 8.95
CA ILE A 2 -14.93 -1.40 7.51
C ILE A 2 -15.60 -2.75 7.31
N SER A 3 -16.79 -2.72 6.75
CA SER A 3 -17.48 -3.91 6.24
C SER A 3 -17.61 -3.71 4.74
N LEU A 4 -16.87 -4.51 3.98
CA LEU A 4 -16.99 -4.47 2.52
C LEU A 4 -18.28 -5.14 2.09
N SER A 5 -19.02 -4.48 1.19
CA SER A 5 -20.20 -5.06 0.58
C SER A 5 -19.84 -6.17 -0.41
N MET A 6 -20.78 -7.07 -0.69
CA MET A 6 -20.59 -8.10 -1.73
C MET A 6 -20.31 -7.49 -3.11
N GLN A 7 -20.86 -6.31 -3.39
CA GLN A 7 -20.60 -5.58 -4.63
C GLN A 7 -19.15 -5.10 -4.70
N GLN A 8 -18.60 -4.54 -3.61
CA GLN A 8 -17.19 -4.11 -3.55
C GLN A 8 -16.23 -5.31 -3.69
N ILE A 9 -16.53 -6.43 -3.03
CA ILE A 9 -15.73 -7.66 -3.15
C ILE A 9 -15.80 -8.19 -4.60
N GLY A 10 -16.99 -8.22 -5.20
CA GLY A 10 -17.17 -8.60 -6.60
C GLY A 10 -16.46 -7.68 -7.58
N PHE A 11 -16.50 -6.36 -7.34
CA PHE A 11 -15.78 -5.37 -8.14
C PHE A 11 -14.27 -5.62 -8.07
N TYR A 12 -13.70 -5.77 -6.86
CA TYR A 12 -12.28 -6.06 -6.68
C TYR A 12 -11.86 -7.38 -7.33
N SER A 13 -12.67 -8.43 -7.20
CA SER A 13 -12.40 -9.72 -7.84
C SER A 13 -12.27 -9.60 -9.37
N LYS A 14 -13.12 -8.79 -9.99
CA LYS A 14 -13.14 -8.55 -11.44
C LYS A 14 -12.05 -7.59 -11.89
N ASN A 15 -11.89 -6.46 -11.19
CA ASN A 15 -11.07 -5.33 -11.64
C ASN A 15 -9.69 -5.30 -10.98
N ARG A 16 -9.46 -6.13 -9.94
CA ARG A 16 -8.19 -6.23 -9.21
C ARG A 16 -7.80 -4.98 -8.42
N HIS A 17 -8.71 -4.03 -8.27
CA HIS A 17 -8.55 -2.85 -7.43
C HIS A 17 -9.88 -2.44 -6.82
N LEU A 18 -9.81 -1.67 -5.74
CA LEU A 18 -10.95 -1.05 -5.06
C LEU A 18 -10.48 0.23 -4.39
N GLU A 19 -11.19 1.32 -4.61
CA GLU A 19 -11.01 2.55 -3.88
C GLU A 19 -11.98 2.61 -2.70
N ILE A 20 -11.48 3.05 -1.55
CA ILE A 20 -12.26 3.32 -0.35
C ILE A 20 -12.01 4.77 0.03
N GLU A 21 -13.04 5.58 -0.09
CA GLU A 21 -13.04 6.93 0.45
C GLU A 21 -13.08 6.86 1.98
N GLU A 22 -12.41 7.79 2.65
CA GLU A 22 -12.45 7.92 4.12
C GLU A 22 -12.06 6.63 4.88
N LEU A 23 -11.06 5.89 4.39
CA LEU A 23 -10.47 4.79 5.16
C LEU A 23 -9.92 5.30 6.49
N LEU A 24 -9.33 6.48 6.48
CA LEU A 24 -8.82 7.21 7.64
C LEU A 24 -9.50 8.57 7.71
N SER A 25 -9.76 9.04 8.91
CA SER A 25 -10.19 10.42 9.13
C SER A 25 -9.03 11.40 8.87
N PRO A 26 -9.30 12.68 8.53
CA PRO A 26 -8.25 13.68 8.40
C PRO A 26 -7.36 13.80 9.64
N SER A 27 -7.94 13.66 10.84
CA SER A 27 -7.18 13.69 12.10
C SER A 27 -6.22 12.50 12.23
N GLU A 28 -6.61 11.30 11.82
CA GLU A 28 -5.72 10.13 11.78
C GLU A 28 -4.62 10.33 10.76
N CYS A 29 -4.95 10.82 9.57
CA CYS A 29 -3.96 11.10 8.52
C CYS A 29 -2.89 12.08 8.97
N ASN A 30 -3.28 13.19 9.60
CA ASN A 30 -2.34 14.18 10.10
C ASN A 30 -1.40 13.59 11.15
N LYS A 31 -1.94 12.81 12.10
CA LYS A 31 -1.13 12.12 13.12
C LYS A 31 -0.11 11.17 12.49
N PHE A 32 -0.53 10.38 11.49
CA PHE A 32 0.38 9.47 10.80
C PHE A 32 1.43 10.22 10.01
N PHE A 33 1.03 11.28 9.32
CA PHE A 33 1.93 12.08 8.51
C PHE A 33 3.01 12.79 9.35
N GLU A 34 2.62 13.40 10.46
CA GLU A 34 3.55 14.07 11.41
C GLU A 34 4.59 13.10 12.00
N MET A 35 4.27 11.82 12.07
CA MET A 35 5.17 10.78 12.61
C MET A 35 6.12 10.19 11.56
N MET A 36 5.92 10.52 10.29
CA MET A 36 6.76 10.02 9.21
C MET A 36 7.90 11.00 8.93
N GLU A 37 8.96 10.90 9.73
CA GLU A 37 10.12 11.79 9.64
C GLU A 37 10.89 11.65 8.32
N ALA A 38 10.89 10.47 7.73
CA ALA A 38 11.61 10.18 6.49
C ALA A 38 10.99 9.00 5.71
N PRO A 39 11.12 8.99 4.38
CA PRO A 39 10.77 7.83 3.56
C PRO A 39 11.50 6.58 4.04
N GLY A 40 10.84 5.44 3.97
CA GLY A 40 11.46 4.19 4.42
C GLY A 40 10.54 3.00 4.49
N ARG A 41 11.14 1.87 4.87
CA ARG A 41 10.52 0.56 4.99
C ARG A 41 10.27 0.20 6.46
N ASP A 42 9.18 -0.55 6.70
CA ASP A 42 8.83 -1.11 8.00
C ASP A 42 8.77 -0.07 9.13
N LEU A 43 8.20 1.10 8.82
CA LEU A 43 8.03 2.21 9.78
C LEU A 43 7.17 1.80 10.97
N TRP A 44 6.24 0.84 10.75
CA TRP A 44 5.39 0.29 11.79
C TRP A 44 6.16 -0.31 12.97
N ARG A 45 7.42 -0.77 12.75
CA ARG A 45 8.23 -1.37 13.82
C ARG A 45 8.65 -0.34 14.87
N LYS A 46 8.82 0.90 14.45
CA LYS A 46 9.24 2.00 15.30
C LYS A 46 8.09 2.86 15.79
N ASN A 47 6.92 2.73 15.15
CA ASN A 47 5.77 3.58 15.43
C ASN A 47 4.57 2.74 15.88
N PRO A 48 4.16 2.81 17.17
CA PRO A 48 3.04 2.04 17.71
C PRO A 48 1.71 2.32 17.02
N LEU A 49 1.46 3.56 16.59
CA LEU A 49 0.21 3.92 15.92
C LEU A 49 0.14 3.35 14.49
N LEU A 50 1.25 3.36 13.75
CA LEU A 50 1.33 2.68 12.47
C LEU A 50 1.13 1.18 12.64
N LYS A 51 1.74 0.60 13.68
CA LYS A 51 1.54 -0.81 14.02
C LYS A 51 0.08 -1.14 14.28
N GLU A 52 -0.59 -0.32 15.07
CA GLU A 52 -2.03 -0.46 15.36
C GLU A 52 -2.85 -0.35 14.07
N LEU A 53 -2.57 0.61 13.21
CA LEU A 53 -3.25 0.80 11.94
C LEU A 53 -3.15 -0.44 11.05
N ILE A 54 -1.94 -0.89 10.75
CA ILE A 54 -1.70 -1.95 9.75
C ILE A 54 -2.07 -3.35 10.24
N LEU A 55 -2.06 -3.57 11.56
CA LEU A 55 -2.55 -4.79 12.20
C LEU A 55 -4.00 -4.66 12.66
N SER A 56 -4.64 -3.52 12.42
CA SER A 56 -6.02 -3.29 12.82
C SER A 56 -6.97 -4.28 12.16
N LYS A 57 -8.03 -4.64 12.88
CA LYS A 57 -9.14 -5.42 12.29
C LYS A 57 -9.74 -4.76 11.05
N LYS A 58 -9.60 -3.44 10.92
CA LYS A 58 -10.09 -2.64 9.79
C LYS A 58 -9.35 -3.01 8.50
N MET A 59 -8.02 -2.91 8.47
CA MET A 59 -7.21 -3.19 7.29
C MET A 59 -7.02 -4.70 7.07
N ALA A 60 -6.69 -5.44 8.12
CA ALA A 60 -6.45 -6.87 8.05
C ALA A 60 -7.69 -7.64 7.54
N ARG A 61 -8.87 -7.30 8.05
CA ARG A 61 -10.12 -7.94 7.61
C ARG A 61 -10.46 -7.61 6.16
N ALA A 62 -10.28 -6.36 5.74
CA ALA A 62 -10.49 -5.98 4.35
C ALA A 62 -9.53 -6.74 3.41
N ALA A 63 -8.24 -6.85 3.78
CA ALA A 63 -7.26 -7.63 3.02
C ALA A 63 -7.65 -9.09 2.88
N LEU A 64 -8.09 -9.74 3.98
CA LEU A 64 -8.55 -11.12 3.98
C LEU A 64 -9.80 -11.33 3.10
N GLN A 65 -10.79 -10.44 3.21
CA GLN A 65 -12.02 -10.50 2.40
C GLN A 65 -11.71 -10.32 0.91
N LEU A 66 -10.90 -9.33 0.54
CA LEU A 66 -10.57 -9.05 -0.86
C LEU A 66 -9.68 -10.14 -1.48
N SER A 67 -8.75 -10.70 -0.72
CA SER A 67 -7.90 -11.79 -1.20
C SER A 67 -8.59 -13.14 -1.23
N GLY A 68 -9.72 -13.30 -0.53
CA GLY A 68 -10.40 -14.59 -0.36
C GLY A 68 -9.58 -15.61 0.45
N LYS A 69 -8.68 -15.14 1.32
CA LYS A 69 -7.78 -16.00 2.11
C LYS A 69 -8.18 -16.00 3.58
N ALA A 70 -8.03 -17.17 4.23
CA ALA A 70 -8.27 -17.30 5.68
C ALA A 70 -7.14 -16.69 6.51
N LYS A 71 -5.94 -16.58 5.94
CA LYS A 71 -4.78 -15.98 6.59
C LYS A 71 -3.88 -15.27 5.58
N LEU A 72 -3.30 -14.16 5.99
CA LEU A 72 -2.28 -13.40 5.26
C LEU A 72 -1.14 -13.09 6.21
N GLN A 73 -0.01 -12.68 5.65
CA GLN A 73 1.14 -12.21 6.40
C GLN A 73 1.44 -10.76 6.04
N LEU A 74 1.72 -9.92 7.02
CA LEU A 74 2.22 -8.58 6.74
C LEU A 74 3.58 -8.71 6.06
N ALA A 75 3.66 -8.30 4.79
CA ALA A 75 4.90 -8.33 4.04
C ALA A 75 5.81 -7.15 4.43
N CYS A 76 5.26 -5.95 4.42
CA CYS A 76 5.93 -4.72 4.81
C CYS A 76 4.95 -3.54 4.78
N ASP A 77 5.39 -2.40 5.33
CA ASP A 77 4.91 -1.09 4.94
C ASP A 77 6.05 -0.29 4.29
N HIS A 78 5.71 0.70 3.52
CA HIS A 78 6.70 1.57 2.89
C HIS A 78 6.13 2.97 2.64
N TRP A 79 6.88 3.99 3.07
CA TRP A 79 6.64 5.37 2.67
C TRP A 79 7.52 5.69 1.45
N PHE A 80 6.88 5.86 0.32
CA PHE A 80 7.55 6.28 -0.91
C PHE A 80 7.61 7.79 -0.97
N CYS A 81 8.81 8.34 -1.18
CA CYS A 81 8.92 9.76 -1.50
C CYS A 81 8.45 10.03 -2.94
N PRO A 82 7.98 11.25 -3.23
CA PRO A 82 7.46 11.61 -4.56
C PRO A 82 8.46 11.33 -5.70
N ASP A 83 9.73 11.61 -5.47
CA ASP A 83 10.79 11.43 -6.48
C ASP A 83 11.06 9.97 -6.87
N PHE A 84 10.52 9.02 -6.10
CA PHE A 84 10.68 7.60 -6.42
C PHE A 84 9.97 7.20 -7.71
N PHE A 85 8.84 7.83 -8.00
CA PHE A 85 8.03 7.49 -9.15
C PHE A 85 8.22 8.50 -10.27
N LYS A 86 8.82 8.04 -11.37
CA LYS A 86 8.87 8.84 -12.60
C LYS A 86 7.57 8.67 -13.37
N ALA A 87 7.05 9.78 -13.88
CA ALA A 87 5.84 9.81 -14.69
C ALA A 87 5.87 8.76 -15.82
N GLY A 88 4.73 8.14 -16.06
CA GLY A 88 4.55 7.16 -17.13
C GLY A 88 5.19 5.79 -16.87
N LYS A 89 5.86 5.57 -15.74
CA LYS A 89 6.38 4.24 -15.41
C LYS A 89 5.21 3.29 -15.18
N LYS A 90 5.25 2.15 -15.88
CA LYS A 90 4.30 1.05 -15.67
C LYS A 90 5.00 -0.06 -14.91
N ILE A 91 4.44 -0.46 -13.76
CA ILE A 91 5.02 -1.51 -12.93
C ILE A 91 3.89 -2.25 -12.18
N LYS A 92 4.05 -3.54 -11.97
CA LYS A 92 3.18 -4.27 -11.04
C LYS A 92 3.56 -3.87 -9.63
N ILE A 93 2.57 -3.60 -8.79
CA ILE A 93 2.84 -3.11 -7.44
C ILE A 93 3.71 -4.09 -6.61
N LYS A 94 3.53 -5.39 -6.79
CA LYS A 94 4.37 -6.40 -6.13
C LYS A 94 5.85 -6.29 -6.48
N ASP A 95 6.17 -5.78 -7.67
CA ASP A 95 7.56 -5.63 -8.15
C ASP A 95 8.28 -4.45 -7.48
N LEU A 96 7.61 -3.72 -6.58
CA LEU A 96 8.23 -2.69 -5.72
C LEU A 96 8.74 -3.25 -4.39
N PHE A 97 8.54 -4.54 -4.14
CA PHE A 97 8.87 -5.16 -2.85
C PHE A 97 9.69 -6.42 -3.03
N SER A 98 10.67 -6.61 -2.19
CA SER A 98 11.52 -7.82 -2.16
C SER A 98 10.86 -8.97 -1.39
N VAL A 99 9.55 -9.14 -1.56
CA VAL A 99 8.77 -10.21 -0.93
C VAL A 99 7.89 -10.87 -1.98
N GLN A 100 8.04 -12.18 -2.12
CA GLN A 100 7.19 -12.99 -2.96
C GLN A 100 5.85 -13.28 -2.28
N GLY A 101 4.78 -13.41 -3.07
CA GLY A 101 3.46 -13.77 -2.56
C GLY A 101 2.59 -12.58 -2.20
N ILE A 102 3.01 -11.34 -2.49
CA ILE A 102 2.17 -10.15 -2.27
C ILE A 102 0.89 -10.27 -3.08
N THR A 103 -0.23 -10.18 -2.38
CA THR A 103 -1.57 -10.36 -2.96
C THR A 103 -2.48 -9.14 -2.81
N CYS A 104 -2.27 -8.35 -1.76
CA CYS A 104 -3.10 -7.18 -1.45
C CYS A 104 -2.21 -6.04 -0.95
N VAL A 105 -2.30 -4.89 -1.59
CA VAL A 105 -1.56 -3.68 -1.20
C VAL A 105 -2.54 -2.54 -1.03
N PHE A 106 -2.47 -1.89 0.13
CA PHE A 106 -3.15 -0.63 0.40
C PHE A 106 -2.22 0.52 0.08
N LEU A 107 -2.67 1.43 -0.75
CA LEU A 107 -2.01 2.68 -1.05
C LEU A 107 -2.81 3.79 -0.38
N LEU A 108 -2.21 4.44 0.61
CA LEU A 108 -2.88 5.42 1.47
C LEU A 108 -2.40 6.83 1.16
N GLN A 109 -3.33 7.75 0.99
CA GLN A 109 -3.05 9.17 0.90
C GLN A 109 -3.19 9.78 2.28
N LEU A 110 -2.09 10.16 2.89
CA LEU A 110 -2.08 10.74 4.24
C LEU A 110 -2.04 12.27 4.24
N GLN A 111 -1.48 12.87 3.19
CA GLN A 111 -1.43 14.32 3.07
C GLN A 111 -2.77 14.89 2.63
N PRO A 112 -3.11 16.14 3.05
CA PRO A 112 -4.23 16.85 2.47
C PRO A 112 -4.07 16.87 0.96
N GLY A 113 -5.13 16.54 0.24
CA GLY A 113 -5.17 16.63 -1.22
C GLY A 113 -4.72 18.02 -1.65
N CYS A 114 -4.02 18.10 -2.78
CA CYS A 114 -3.54 19.35 -3.31
C CYS A 114 -4.59 20.43 -3.24
N ARG A 115 -4.19 21.59 -2.72
CA ARG A 115 -4.89 22.86 -2.91
C ARG A 115 -5.35 22.94 -4.36
N GLU A 116 -6.56 23.44 -4.56
CA GLU A 116 -7.23 23.66 -5.84
C GLU A 116 -6.30 23.61 -7.06
N ILE A 117 -6.24 22.43 -7.69
CA ILE A 117 -5.58 22.30 -8.98
C ILE A 117 -6.41 23.16 -9.93
N PRO A 118 -5.82 24.14 -10.63
CA PRO A 118 -6.56 24.97 -11.57
C PRO A 118 -7.35 24.09 -12.52
N ALA A 119 -8.63 24.36 -12.72
CA ALA A 119 -9.59 23.58 -13.49
C ALA A 119 -9.18 23.28 -14.96
N LYS A 120 -8.01 23.71 -15.40
CA LYS A 120 -7.46 23.54 -16.76
C LYS A 120 -6.39 22.43 -16.87
N THR A 121 -5.94 21.84 -15.75
CA THR A 121 -5.04 20.69 -15.80
C THR A 121 -5.89 19.44 -15.71
N PRO A 122 -5.73 18.42 -16.59
CA PRO A 122 -6.39 17.14 -16.36
C PRO A 122 -6.00 16.70 -14.97
N GLN A 123 -6.99 16.46 -14.11
CA GLN A 123 -6.78 16.02 -12.74
C GLN A 123 -6.12 14.64 -12.79
N LEU A 124 -4.80 14.64 -12.88
CA LEU A 124 -4.02 13.43 -12.71
C LEU A 124 -4.16 13.06 -11.23
N GLY A 125 -4.86 11.98 -10.96
CA GLY A 125 -5.03 11.46 -9.62
C GLY A 125 -3.68 11.23 -8.94
N LEU A 126 -3.62 11.44 -7.63
CA LEU A 126 -2.40 11.25 -6.84
C LEU A 126 -2.06 9.77 -6.67
N PHE A 127 -3.03 8.89 -6.85
CA PHE A 127 -2.76 7.45 -6.83
C PHE A 127 -2.28 6.97 -8.19
N PRO A 128 -1.35 5.99 -8.19
CA PRO A 128 -1.16 5.18 -9.37
C PRO A 128 -2.50 4.54 -9.71
N PHE A 129 -2.86 4.51 -10.96
CA PHE A 129 -4.14 3.95 -11.38
C PHE A 129 -3.96 2.71 -12.24
N PRO A 130 -4.90 1.77 -12.22
CA PRO A 130 -4.88 0.62 -13.11
C PRO A 130 -4.88 1.06 -14.57
N GLN A 131 -4.16 0.33 -15.40
CA GLN A 131 -4.13 0.63 -16.83
C GLN A 131 -5.55 0.59 -17.43
N GLY A 132 -5.98 1.70 -18.04
CA GLY A 132 -7.31 1.84 -18.64
C GLY A 132 -8.42 2.30 -17.68
N ALA A 133 -8.08 2.59 -16.42
CA ALA A 133 -9.00 3.23 -15.50
C ALA A 133 -8.78 4.76 -15.47
N GLU A 134 -9.83 5.50 -15.12
CA GLU A 134 -9.70 6.93 -14.83
C GLU A 134 -8.94 7.13 -13.51
N PRO A 135 -8.14 8.20 -13.40
CA PRO A 135 -7.51 8.56 -12.14
C PRO A 135 -8.57 8.81 -11.06
N SER A 136 -8.36 8.24 -9.89
CA SER A 136 -9.30 8.40 -8.79
C SER A 136 -9.24 9.78 -8.13
N SER A 137 -10.31 10.16 -7.43
CA SER A 137 -10.38 11.40 -6.67
C SER A 137 -9.39 11.38 -5.50
N ASN A 138 -8.71 12.51 -5.27
CA ASN A 138 -7.63 12.62 -4.30
C ASN A 138 -8.14 13.19 -2.98
N CYS A 139 -8.74 12.36 -2.16
CA CYS A 139 -9.15 12.77 -0.83
C CYS A 139 -8.17 12.26 0.23
N GLN A 140 -7.78 13.14 1.15
CA GLN A 140 -7.03 12.73 2.35
C GLN A 140 -7.79 11.63 3.07
N GLY A 141 -7.09 10.55 3.40
CA GLY A 141 -7.67 9.40 4.08
C GLY A 141 -8.24 8.34 3.16
N SER A 142 -8.25 8.58 1.84
CA SER A 142 -8.61 7.56 0.85
C SER A 142 -7.56 6.47 0.75
N ALA A 143 -8.00 5.29 0.41
CA ALA A 143 -7.14 4.14 0.12
C ALA A 143 -7.49 3.53 -1.23
N LEU A 144 -6.49 3.34 -2.07
CA LEU A 144 -6.58 2.46 -3.23
C LEU A 144 -6.02 1.10 -2.84
N ILE A 145 -6.89 0.08 -2.84
CA ILE A 145 -6.49 -1.30 -2.55
C ILE A 145 -6.30 -2.02 -3.87
N VAL A 146 -5.14 -2.61 -4.07
CA VAL A 146 -4.78 -3.26 -5.33
C VAL A 146 -4.28 -4.68 -5.14
N ASN A 147 -4.56 -5.53 -6.12
CA ASN A 147 -3.93 -6.84 -6.20
C ASN A 147 -2.46 -6.69 -6.61
N GLY A 148 -1.56 -7.47 -6.01
CA GLY A 148 -0.12 -7.38 -6.27
C GLY A 148 0.26 -7.55 -7.75
N ASP A 149 -0.51 -8.28 -8.53
CA ASP A 149 -0.26 -8.53 -9.96
C ASP A 149 -0.79 -7.43 -10.89
N LEU A 150 -1.52 -6.46 -10.36
CA LEU A 150 -2.09 -5.39 -11.17
C LEU A 150 -0.99 -4.49 -11.73
N LEU A 151 -1.06 -4.23 -13.04
CA LEU A 151 -0.17 -3.27 -13.70
C LEU A 151 -0.68 -1.86 -13.45
N MET A 152 0.14 -1.06 -12.79
CA MET A 152 -0.18 0.30 -12.40
C MET A 152 0.57 1.30 -13.26
N SER A 153 -0.10 2.39 -13.63
CA SER A 153 0.52 3.58 -14.23
C SER A 153 0.74 4.62 -13.14
N TRP A 154 1.96 5.13 -13.03
CA TRP A 154 2.30 6.13 -12.02
C TRP A 154 2.12 7.53 -12.61
N PRO A 155 1.33 8.39 -11.96
CA PRO A 155 1.21 9.78 -12.36
C PRO A 155 2.53 10.53 -12.13
N ASP A 156 2.65 11.70 -12.75
CA ASP A 156 3.70 12.65 -12.40
C ASP A 156 3.31 13.26 -11.04
N LEU A 157 3.77 12.63 -9.98
CA LEU A 157 3.52 13.14 -8.63
C LEU A 157 4.32 14.43 -8.48
N SER A 158 3.62 15.54 -8.24
CA SER A 158 4.28 16.76 -7.81
C SER A 158 5.11 16.46 -6.55
N THR A 159 6.26 17.10 -6.42
CA THR A 159 7.32 16.82 -5.45
C THR A 159 6.89 16.83 -3.96
N GLU A 160 5.62 17.08 -3.66
CA GLU A 160 5.14 17.30 -2.29
C GLU A 160 4.33 16.12 -1.71
N ILE A 161 4.03 15.07 -2.49
CA ILE A 161 3.09 14.04 -2.04
C ILE A 161 3.76 12.69 -1.95
N GLY A 162 3.89 12.20 -0.72
CA GLY A 162 4.32 10.84 -0.46
C GLY A 162 3.16 9.84 -0.47
N LEU A 163 3.46 8.60 -0.82
CA LEU A 163 2.51 7.49 -0.84
C LEU A 163 2.88 6.46 0.22
N TYR A 164 1.97 6.20 1.15
CA TYR A 164 2.17 5.15 2.14
C TYR A 164 1.53 3.85 1.68
N ALA A 165 2.34 2.83 1.52
CA ALA A 165 1.90 1.51 1.09
C ALA A 165 1.98 0.50 2.23
N VAL A 166 0.96 -0.35 2.36
CA VAL A 166 0.94 -1.51 3.27
C VAL A 166 0.66 -2.76 2.46
N ALA A 167 1.60 -3.69 2.45
CA ALA A 167 1.53 -4.89 1.64
C ALA A 167 1.28 -6.14 2.49
N TYR A 168 0.29 -6.94 2.07
CA TYR A 168 0.00 -8.25 2.63
C TYR A 168 0.29 -9.33 1.60
N SER A 169 0.87 -10.44 2.07
CA SER A 169 1.27 -11.59 1.26
C SER A 169 0.56 -12.87 1.68
N LEU A 170 0.65 -13.87 0.83
CA LEU A 170 0.31 -15.24 1.18
C LEU A 170 1.26 -15.76 2.28
N VAL A 171 0.83 -16.81 2.97
CA VAL A 171 1.64 -17.50 3.99
C VAL A 171 2.10 -18.84 3.41
N PRO A 172 3.41 -19.14 3.42
CA PRO A 172 4.51 -18.28 3.81
C PRO A 172 4.87 -17.25 2.74
N ALA A 173 5.26 -16.05 3.18
CA ALA A 173 5.91 -15.07 2.33
C ALA A 173 7.42 -15.37 2.26
N ILE A 174 8.04 -15.16 1.11
CA ILE A 174 9.46 -15.46 0.89
C ILE A 174 10.22 -14.18 0.58
N TYR A 175 11.36 -13.98 1.24
CA TYR A 175 12.28 -12.89 0.90
C TYR A 175 12.99 -13.19 -0.41
N VAL A 176 12.89 -12.26 -1.37
CA VAL A 176 13.48 -12.43 -2.71
C VAL A 176 14.30 -11.20 -3.10
N GLN A 177 15.25 -11.38 -3.98
CA GLN A 177 15.95 -10.24 -4.57
C GLN A 177 15.03 -9.55 -5.58
N ASN A 178 14.90 -8.22 -5.46
CA ASN A 178 14.15 -7.41 -6.40
C ASN A 178 14.84 -6.06 -6.62
N ASN A 179 15.34 -5.84 -7.82
CA ASN A 179 16.09 -4.64 -8.17
C ASN A 179 15.24 -3.36 -8.28
N ASN A 180 13.92 -3.49 -8.36
CA ASN A 180 13.01 -2.34 -8.36
C ASN A 180 12.62 -1.89 -6.94
N ASP A 181 12.95 -2.68 -5.93
CA ASP A 181 12.67 -2.35 -4.54
C ASP A 181 13.75 -1.40 -3.99
N PRO A 182 13.40 -0.16 -3.60
CA PRO A 182 14.36 0.78 -3.03
C PRO A 182 15.00 0.30 -1.73
N ALA A 183 14.35 -0.68 -1.07
CA ALA A 183 14.79 -1.27 0.19
C ALA A 183 15.09 -2.79 0.05
N ALA A 184 15.61 -3.21 -1.11
CA ALA A 184 15.84 -4.64 -1.42
C ALA A 184 16.67 -5.40 -0.39
N HIS A 185 17.57 -4.71 0.33
CA HIS A 185 18.43 -5.33 1.34
C HIS A 185 17.94 -5.12 2.78
N PHE A 186 16.79 -4.48 2.98
CA PHE A 186 16.29 -4.11 4.30
C PHE A 186 16.16 -5.32 5.25
N LEU A 187 15.66 -6.45 4.76
CA LEU A 187 15.44 -7.63 5.59
C LEU A 187 16.75 -8.33 6.04
N LYS A 188 17.88 -8.06 5.38
CA LYS A 188 19.17 -8.63 5.78
C LYS A 188 19.59 -8.19 7.18
N GLN A 189 19.20 -6.99 7.63
CA GLN A 189 19.47 -6.52 9.00
C GLN A 189 18.79 -7.36 10.09
N PHE A 190 17.75 -8.14 9.72
CA PHE A 190 17.05 -9.08 10.61
C PHE A 190 17.52 -10.52 10.41
N GLY A 191 18.63 -10.72 9.70
CA GLY A 191 19.23 -12.03 9.48
C GLY A 191 18.58 -12.87 8.38
N TYR A 192 17.75 -12.27 7.50
CA TYR A 192 17.20 -12.97 6.36
C TYR A 192 18.17 -13.07 5.19
N GLY A 193 18.28 -14.27 4.60
CA GLY A 193 18.85 -14.51 3.28
C GLY A 193 17.76 -14.56 2.20
N TYR A 194 18.15 -14.37 0.95
CA TYR A 194 17.19 -14.59 -0.17
C TYR A 194 16.77 -16.05 -0.23
N GLY A 195 15.46 -16.27 -0.36
CA GLY A 195 14.84 -17.58 -0.29
C GLY A 195 14.26 -17.94 1.08
N ASP A 196 14.58 -17.16 2.13
CA ASP A 196 14.06 -17.43 3.46
C ASP A 196 12.56 -17.07 3.58
N PRO A 197 11.77 -17.91 4.26
CA PRO A 197 10.41 -17.56 4.61
C PRO A 197 10.40 -16.48 5.71
N LEU A 198 9.47 -15.53 5.59
CA LEU A 198 9.27 -14.52 6.63
C LEU A 198 8.69 -15.16 7.89
N LYS A 199 9.27 -14.83 9.05
CA LYS A 199 8.88 -15.38 10.35
C LYS A 199 7.74 -14.55 10.96
N ASN A 200 6.81 -15.21 11.68
CA ASN A 200 5.67 -14.54 12.32
C ASN A 200 6.08 -13.48 13.34
N GLU A 201 7.21 -13.68 14.04
CA GLU A 201 7.72 -12.75 15.05
C GLU A 201 8.10 -11.39 14.45
N THR A 202 8.58 -11.41 13.21
CA THR A 202 9.01 -10.21 12.51
C THR A 202 8.01 -9.70 11.50
N HIS A 203 7.14 -10.56 10.97
CA HIS A 203 6.11 -10.27 9.98
C HIS A 203 4.81 -10.97 10.39
N PRO A 204 3.98 -10.34 11.21
CA PRO A 204 2.81 -10.96 11.81
C PRO A 204 1.85 -11.57 10.80
N ILE A 205 1.35 -12.76 11.14
CA ILE A 205 0.27 -13.42 10.42
C ILE A 205 -1.06 -12.87 10.96
N ILE A 206 -1.91 -12.41 10.05
CA ILE A 206 -3.28 -12.00 10.32
C ILE A 206 -4.25 -13.13 9.97
N ILE A 207 -5.23 -13.36 10.81
CA ILE A 207 -6.23 -14.43 10.68
C ILE A 207 -7.62 -13.80 10.71
N GLY A 208 -8.51 -14.27 9.82
CA GLY A 208 -9.89 -13.82 9.72
C GLY A 208 -10.83 -14.38 10.78
#